data_55fc7e1f5ba04b53580f5771aaab8cbb
#
_entry.id   55fc7e1f5ba04b53580f5771aaab8cbb
#
_cell.length_a   1.000
_cell.length_b   1.000
_cell.length_c   1.000
_cell.angle_alpha   90.00
_cell.angle_beta   90.00
_cell.angle_gamma   90.00
#
_symmetry.space_group_name_H-M   'P 1'
#
loop_
_entity.id
_entity.type
_entity.pdbx_description
1 polymer ?
#
loop_
_entity_poly.entity_id
_entity_poly.type
_entity_poly.pdbx_seq_one_letter_code
_entity_poly.pdbx_strand_id
1 'polypeptide(L)'
;HRQASKFRFLKHFLVHLQRLRQRNQEIILCGDWNIAHKEVDLKNWRSNQKNSGFLPEERAWLTRVFDELGFVDVFRRLNDRPDQYTWWSNRGQAWKKNVGWRIDYQIATPGIAGLARRESIYTAKRFSDHAPLIIDYEHEL
;
A
#
# COMPACT_ATOMS: atom_id res chain seq x y z
N HIS A 1 12.19 15.03 12.37
CA HIS A 1 12.37 14.12 13.49
C HIS A 1 11.63 12.80 13.31
N ARG A 2 10.32 12.83 13.16
CA ARG A 2 9.52 11.64 12.84
C ARG A 2 9.89 11.05 11.47
N GLN A 3 10.15 11.94 10.50
CA GLN A 3 10.51 11.49 9.15
C GLN A 3 11.86 10.78 9.14
N ALA A 4 12.82 11.23 9.93
CA ALA A 4 14.11 10.57 10.06
C ALA A 4 13.96 9.16 10.65
N SER A 5 13.08 9.00 11.66
CA SER A 5 12.78 7.69 12.24
C SER A 5 12.11 6.76 11.21
N LYS A 6 11.20 7.30 10.40
CA LYS A 6 10.55 6.54 9.33
C LYS A 6 11.56 6.06 8.31
N PHE A 7 12.49 6.91 7.87
CA PHE A 7 13.52 6.50 6.91
C PHE A 7 14.46 5.43 7.48
N ARG A 8 14.81 5.52 8.77
CA ARG A 8 15.58 4.46 9.43
C ARG A 8 14.81 3.14 9.44
N PHE A 9 13.54 3.18 9.78
CA PHE A 9 12.68 2.00 9.74
C PHE A 9 12.62 1.40 8.34
N LEU A 10 12.38 2.21 7.30
CA LEU A 10 12.30 1.73 5.92
C LEU A 10 13.61 1.09 5.47
N LYS A 11 14.74 1.65 5.87
CA LYS A 11 16.05 1.09 5.55
C LYS A 11 16.22 -0.32 6.15
N HIS A 12 15.89 -0.49 7.43
CA HIS A 12 15.96 -1.79 8.09
C HIS A 12 14.91 -2.77 7.56
N PHE A 13 13.74 -2.27 7.28
CA PHE A 13 12.64 -3.10 6.76
C PHE A 13 12.95 -3.63 5.37
N LEU A 14 13.63 -2.85 4.54
CA LEU A 14 14.06 -3.31 3.21
C LEU A 14 14.98 -4.54 3.32
N VAL A 15 15.92 -4.52 4.27
CA VAL A 15 16.80 -5.67 4.51
C VAL A 15 15.99 -6.89 4.93
N HIS A 16 15.00 -6.70 5.79
CA HIS A 16 14.10 -7.78 6.20
C HIS A 16 13.33 -8.37 5.03
N LEU A 17 12.80 -7.50 4.16
CA LEU A 17 12.08 -7.91 2.95
C LEU A 17 12.99 -8.68 1.99
N GLN A 18 14.24 -8.24 1.84
CA GLN A 18 15.24 -8.95 1.02
C GLN A 18 15.46 -10.37 1.54
N ARG A 19 15.57 -10.54 2.86
CA ARG A 19 15.73 -11.85 3.49
C ARG A 19 14.49 -12.74 3.28
N LEU A 20 13.29 -12.15 3.40
CA LEU A 20 12.06 -12.89 3.14
C LEU A 20 11.98 -13.39 1.70
N ARG A 21 12.44 -12.59 0.73
CA ARG A 21 12.44 -13.01 -0.68
C ARG A 21 13.45 -14.12 -0.97
N GLN A 22 14.48 -14.25 -0.17
CA GLN A 22 15.45 -15.33 -0.30
C GLN A 22 14.92 -16.68 0.19
N ARG A 23 13.84 -16.66 0.98
CA ARG A 23 13.20 -17.90 1.42
C ARG A 23 12.35 -18.47 0.28
N ASN A 24 12.34 -19.78 0.15
CA ASN A 24 11.51 -20.46 -0.84
C ASN A 24 10.11 -20.69 -0.28
N GLN A 25 9.41 -19.59 0.07
CA GLN A 25 8.07 -19.61 0.67
C GLN A 25 7.20 -18.55 0.02
N GLU A 26 5.91 -18.85 -0.07
CA GLU A 26 4.91 -17.85 -0.44
C GLU A 26 4.54 -17.00 0.76
N ILE A 27 4.53 -15.69 0.59
CA ILE A 27 4.36 -14.72 1.68
C ILE A 27 3.36 -13.65 1.25
N ILE A 28 2.44 -13.31 2.15
CA ILE A 28 1.58 -12.13 2.04
C ILE A 28 1.87 -11.24 3.24
N LEU A 29 2.20 -9.99 3.00
CA LEU A 29 2.42 -8.97 4.03
C LEU A 29 1.29 -7.96 3.96
N CYS A 30 0.58 -7.80 5.07
CA CYS A 30 -0.56 -6.91 5.17
C CYS A 30 -0.27 -5.79 6.16
N GLY A 31 -0.67 -4.57 5.86
CA GLY A 31 -0.54 -3.50 6.81
C GLY A 31 -0.59 -2.11 6.22
N ASP A 32 -0.49 -1.15 7.13
CA ASP A 32 -0.38 0.27 6.84
C ASP A 32 1.09 0.62 6.62
N TRP A 33 1.42 1.02 5.41
CA TRP A 33 2.80 1.39 5.05
C TRP A 33 3.02 2.90 5.09
N ASN A 34 1.94 3.65 5.29
CA ASN A 34 1.97 5.13 5.33
C ASN A 34 2.66 5.76 4.11
N ILE A 35 2.54 5.15 2.95
CA ILE A 35 3.08 5.64 1.69
C ILE A 35 2.07 5.40 0.59
N ALA A 36 1.71 6.45 -0.15
CA ALA A 36 1.03 6.31 -1.43
C ALA A 36 2.11 6.17 -2.52
N HIS A 37 2.01 5.15 -3.36
CA HIS A 37 3.08 4.80 -4.28
C HIS A 37 3.13 5.71 -5.50
N LYS A 38 2.01 5.88 -6.17
CA LYS A 38 1.89 6.61 -7.44
C LYS A 38 0.89 7.76 -7.30
N GLU A 39 0.87 8.63 -8.29
CA GLU A 39 -0.06 9.76 -8.32
C GLU A 39 -1.52 9.32 -8.24
N VAL A 40 -1.85 8.16 -8.83
CA VAL A 40 -3.19 7.58 -8.78
C VAL A 40 -3.61 7.16 -7.37
N ASP A 41 -2.66 7.05 -6.45
CA ASP A 41 -2.89 6.52 -5.10
C ASP A 41 -3.32 7.58 -4.07
N LEU A 42 -3.44 8.85 -4.47
CA LEU A 42 -4.01 9.88 -3.63
C LEU A 42 -4.66 10.97 -4.47
N LYS A 43 -5.70 11.59 -3.93
CA LYS A 43 -6.49 12.58 -4.68
C LYS A 43 -5.69 13.85 -4.97
N ASN A 44 -5.01 14.40 -3.96
CA ASN A 44 -4.31 15.69 -4.06
C ASN A 44 -2.80 15.51 -4.18
N TRP A 45 -2.35 14.70 -5.13
CA TRP A 45 -0.94 14.35 -5.25
C TRP A 45 -0.03 15.57 -5.49
N ARG A 46 -0.49 16.56 -6.27
CA ARG A 46 0.32 17.74 -6.58
C ARG A 46 0.72 18.52 -5.35
N SER A 47 -0.22 18.74 -4.43
CA SER A 47 0.03 19.50 -3.21
C SER A 47 0.73 18.69 -2.13
N ASN A 48 0.87 17.37 -2.30
CA ASN A 48 1.43 16.48 -1.30
C ASN A 48 2.84 15.98 -1.61
N GLN A 49 3.47 16.46 -2.68
CA GLN A 49 4.79 15.97 -3.11
C GLN A 49 5.91 16.21 -2.11
N LYS A 50 5.73 17.16 -1.19
CA LYS A 50 6.69 17.46 -0.12
C LYS A 50 6.21 17.01 1.25
N ASN A 51 5.15 16.23 1.31
CA ASN A 51 4.54 15.79 2.56
C ASN A 51 4.83 14.31 2.82
N SER A 52 4.99 13.97 4.10
CA SER A 52 5.17 12.58 4.52
C SER A 52 4.05 11.70 3.97
N GLY A 53 4.42 10.54 3.47
CA GLY A 53 3.51 9.61 2.80
C GLY A 53 3.58 9.69 1.28
N PHE A 54 4.10 10.80 0.71
CA PHE A 54 4.24 10.95 -0.73
C PHE A 54 5.55 11.60 -1.13
N LEU A 55 6.56 11.54 -0.27
CA LEU A 55 7.90 12.04 -0.59
C LEU A 55 8.53 11.19 -1.70
N PRO A 56 9.36 11.79 -2.57
CA PRO A 56 10.04 11.02 -3.61
C PRO A 56 10.81 9.81 -3.09
N GLU A 57 11.48 9.95 -1.94
CA GLU A 57 12.25 8.87 -1.33
C GLU A 57 11.36 7.72 -0.86
N GLU A 58 10.19 8.03 -0.33
CA GLU A 58 9.22 7.02 0.11
C GLU A 58 8.64 6.25 -1.08
N ARG A 59 8.27 6.97 -2.14
CA ARG A 59 7.77 6.37 -3.37
C ARG A 59 8.83 5.49 -4.03
N ALA A 60 10.08 5.98 -4.06
CA ALA A 60 11.20 5.22 -4.61
C ALA A 60 11.46 3.93 -3.80
N TRP A 61 11.29 3.98 -2.49
CA TRP A 61 11.42 2.82 -1.63
C TRP A 61 10.39 1.73 -1.99
N LEU A 62 9.12 2.11 -2.17
CA LEU A 62 8.10 1.14 -2.61
C LEU A 62 8.40 0.60 -4.01
N THR A 63 8.85 1.45 -4.93
CA THR A 63 9.26 1.00 -6.26
C THR A 63 10.35 -0.06 -6.17
N ARG A 64 11.29 0.12 -5.25
CA ARG A 64 12.35 -0.86 -5.00
C ARG A 64 11.78 -2.20 -4.50
N VAL A 65 10.83 -2.15 -3.58
CA VAL A 65 10.16 -3.35 -3.07
C VAL A 65 9.49 -4.13 -4.20
N PHE A 66 8.86 -3.44 -5.13
CA PHE A 66 8.14 -4.09 -6.23
C PHE A 66 9.07 -4.49 -7.37
N ASP A 67 9.91 -3.56 -7.85
CA ASP A 67 10.70 -3.78 -9.07
C ASP A 67 11.99 -4.56 -8.81
N GLU A 68 12.67 -4.30 -7.69
CA GLU A 68 13.94 -4.98 -7.38
C GLU A 68 13.73 -6.26 -6.58
N LEU A 69 12.89 -6.23 -5.53
CA LEU A 69 12.65 -7.39 -4.69
C LEU A 69 11.59 -8.34 -5.26
N GLY A 70 10.77 -7.87 -6.17
CA GLY A 70 9.79 -8.71 -6.84
C GLY A 70 8.53 -9.00 -6.02
N PHE A 71 8.25 -8.26 -4.97
CA PHE A 71 6.94 -8.30 -4.34
C PHE A 71 5.90 -7.65 -5.24
N VAL A 72 4.67 -8.11 -5.13
CA VAL A 72 3.54 -7.63 -5.94
C VAL A 72 2.59 -6.82 -5.07
N ASP A 73 2.21 -5.63 -5.54
CA ASP A 73 1.09 -4.86 -5.01
C ASP A 73 -0.20 -5.54 -5.50
N VAL A 74 -0.76 -6.41 -4.66
CA VAL A 74 -1.84 -7.31 -5.11
C VAL A 74 -3.09 -6.55 -5.51
N PHE A 75 -3.45 -5.49 -4.76
CA PHE A 75 -4.61 -4.67 -5.12
C PHE A 75 -4.45 -4.08 -6.52
N ARG A 76 -3.30 -3.46 -6.81
CA ARG A 76 -3.07 -2.82 -8.12
C ARG A 76 -2.98 -3.83 -9.27
N ARG A 77 -2.55 -5.03 -9.00
CA ARG A 77 -2.59 -6.09 -10.00
C ARG A 77 -4.02 -6.40 -10.45
N LEU A 78 -4.99 -6.31 -9.52
CA LEU A 78 -6.39 -6.64 -9.78
C LEU A 78 -7.22 -5.42 -10.19
N ASN A 79 -6.82 -4.22 -9.80
CA ASN A 79 -7.60 -2.99 -9.98
C ASN A 79 -6.67 -1.81 -10.23
N ASP A 80 -6.68 -1.29 -11.45
CA ASP A 80 -5.85 -0.16 -11.87
C ASP A 80 -6.60 1.18 -11.90
N ARG A 81 -7.84 1.20 -11.39
CA ARG A 81 -8.70 2.38 -11.46
C ARG A 81 -8.24 3.47 -10.49
N PRO A 82 -8.52 4.75 -10.81
CA PRO A 82 -8.30 5.86 -9.87
C PRO A 82 -9.36 5.87 -8.76
N ASP A 83 -9.18 6.77 -7.80
CA ASP A 83 -10.13 7.03 -6.71
C ASP A 83 -10.34 5.82 -5.79
N GLN A 84 -9.32 4.98 -5.67
CA GLN A 84 -9.31 3.80 -4.80
C GLN A 84 -8.43 4.09 -3.59
N TYR A 85 -9.03 4.37 -2.45
CA TYR A 85 -8.31 4.81 -1.25
C TYR A 85 -8.65 3.96 -0.05
N THR A 86 -7.71 3.90 0.91
CA THR A 86 -7.85 3.14 2.14
C THR A 86 -7.84 4.03 3.39
N TRP A 87 -7.53 5.31 3.24
CA TRP A 87 -7.46 6.25 4.34
C TRP A 87 -7.97 7.64 3.92
N TRP A 88 -8.67 8.30 4.81
CA TRP A 88 -9.19 9.67 4.63
C TRP A 88 -8.97 10.45 5.91
N SER A 89 -8.54 11.70 5.79
CA SER A 89 -8.44 12.60 6.93
C SER A 89 -9.82 12.77 7.59
N ASN A 90 -9.82 12.98 8.91
CA ASN A 90 -11.03 13.36 9.64
C ASN A 90 -11.40 14.83 9.46
N ARG A 91 -10.56 15.61 8.76
CA ARG A 91 -10.77 17.03 8.51
C ARG A 91 -11.52 17.27 7.22
N GLY A 92 -12.24 18.38 7.21
CA GLY A 92 -12.94 18.89 6.04
C GLY A 92 -14.01 17.93 5.55
N GLN A 93 -14.36 17.31 4.87
CA GLN A 93 -15.29 16.30 4.40
C GLN A 93 -14.56 15.31 3.48
N ALA A 94 -13.34 14.97 3.87
CA ALA A 94 -12.48 14.16 3.02
C ALA A 94 -13.12 12.80 2.66
N TRP A 95 -13.76 12.15 3.63
CA TRP A 95 -14.50 10.91 3.39
C TRP A 95 -15.63 11.11 2.39
N LYS A 96 -16.48 12.09 2.66
CA LYS A 96 -17.69 12.36 1.84
C LYS A 96 -17.30 12.72 0.40
N LYS A 97 -16.22 13.47 0.24
CA LYS A 97 -15.73 13.91 -1.08
C LYS A 97 -14.76 12.91 -1.72
N ASN A 98 -14.47 11.82 -1.03
CA ASN A 98 -13.48 10.82 -1.44
C ASN A 98 -12.10 11.44 -1.74
N VAL A 99 -11.64 12.32 -0.83
CA VAL A 99 -10.29 12.89 -0.89
C VAL A 99 -9.41 12.03 0.01
N GLY A 100 -8.89 10.96 -0.53
CA GLY A 100 -8.21 9.94 0.24
C GLY A 100 -6.83 9.57 -0.28
N TRP A 101 -6.24 8.59 0.39
CA TRP A 101 -4.92 8.03 0.12
C TRP A 101 -5.01 6.51 0.16
N ARG A 102 -4.33 5.84 -0.75
CA ARG A 102 -4.15 4.39 -0.67
C ARG A 102 -2.79 4.13 -0.02
N ILE A 103 -2.82 3.77 1.26
CA ILE A 103 -1.61 3.58 2.09
C ILE A 103 -1.57 2.22 2.80
N ASP A 104 -2.64 1.45 2.71
CA ASP A 104 -2.72 0.10 3.27
C ASP A 104 -2.59 -0.90 2.12
N TYR A 105 -1.74 -1.89 2.30
CA TYR A 105 -1.36 -2.80 1.23
C TYR A 105 -1.47 -4.26 1.67
N GLN A 106 -1.74 -5.10 0.70
CA GLN A 106 -1.31 -6.49 0.73
C GLN A 106 -0.24 -6.64 -0.34
N ILE A 107 0.99 -6.88 0.08
CA ILE A 107 2.07 -7.18 -0.86
C ILE A 107 2.44 -8.65 -0.71
N ALA A 108 2.72 -9.30 -1.82
CA ALA A 108 2.89 -10.74 -1.83
C ALA A 108 3.98 -11.18 -2.79
N THR A 109 4.49 -12.37 -2.54
CA THR A 109 5.37 -13.05 -3.50
C THR A 109 4.58 -13.39 -4.77
N PRO A 110 5.26 -13.45 -5.93
CA PRO A 110 4.56 -13.59 -7.22
C PRO A 110 3.64 -14.79 -7.34
N GLY A 111 4.01 -15.93 -6.76
CA GLY A 111 3.19 -17.14 -6.85
C GLY A 111 1.82 -16.98 -6.23
N ILE A 112 1.77 -16.58 -4.95
CA ILE A 112 0.49 -16.39 -4.25
C ILE A 112 -0.25 -15.17 -4.81
N ALA A 113 0.45 -14.11 -5.21
CA ALA A 113 -0.19 -12.96 -5.85
C ALA A 113 -0.94 -13.36 -7.12
N GLY A 114 -0.42 -14.31 -7.88
CA GLY A 114 -1.06 -14.84 -9.07
C GLY A 114 -2.37 -15.58 -8.80
N LEU A 115 -2.62 -15.98 -7.56
CA LEU A 115 -3.86 -16.66 -7.15
C LEU A 115 -4.92 -15.68 -6.64
N ALA A 116 -4.61 -14.40 -6.53
CA ALA A 116 -5.60 -13.38 -6.15
C ALA A 116 -6.65 -13.25 -7.25
N ARG A 117 -7.93 -13.21 -6.87
CA ARG A 117 -9.06 -13.21 -7.81
C ARG A 117 -9.96 -11.99 -7.68
N ARG A 118 -10.19 -11.52 -6.48
CA ARG A 118 -11.07 -10.37 -6.23
C ARG A 118 -10.47 -9.49 -5.16
N GLU A 119 -10.75 -8.20 -5.29
CA GLU A 119 -10.37 -7.19 -4.34
C GLU A 119 -11.59 -6.34 -3.97
N SER A 120 -11.58 -5.77 -2.78
CA SER A 120 -12.50 -4.71 -2.40
C SER A 120 -11.90 -3.87 -1.29
N ILE A 121 -12.30 -2.60 -1.26
CA ILE A 121 -12.05 -1.71 -0.13
C ILE A 121 -13.41 -1.49 0.52
N TYR A 122 -13.56 -1.92 1.78
CA TYR A 122 -14.85 -1.89 2.46
C TYR A 122 -15.17 -0.46 2.90
N THR A 123 -16.10 0.18 2.21
CA THR A 123 -16.53 1.55 2.47
C THR A 123 -18.02 1.68 2.78
N ALA A 124 -18.74 0.56 2.92
CA ALA A 124 -20.17 0.56 3.18
C ALA A 124 -20.52 1.19 4.53
N LYS A 125 -19.65 1.04 5.53
CA LYS A 125 -19.82 1.62 6.85
C LYS A 125 -18.49 2.11 7.37
N ARG A 126 -18.42 3.40 7.72
CA ARG A 126 -17.20 3.98 8.29
C ARG A 126 -17.13 3.72 9.80
N PHE A 127 -16.08 3.05 10.24
CA PHE A 127 -15.81 2.80 11.66
C PHE A 127 -14.37 3.14 12.06
N SER A 128 -13.58 3.65 11.13
CA SER A 128 -12.18 4.06 11.31
C SER A 128 -11.84 5.08 10.22
N ASP A 129 -10.74 5.80 10.36
CA ASP A 129 -10.19 6.62 9.29
C ASP A 129 -9.51 5.78 8.20
N HIS A 130 -9.27 4.48 8.47
CA HIS A 130 -8.89 3.49 7.46
C HIS A 130 -10.09 2.62 7.08
N ALA A 131 -10.10 2.13 5.85
CA ALA A 131 -11.06 1.12 5.39
C ALA A 131 -10.34 -0.21 5.16
N PRO A 132 -10.97 -1.33 5.53
CA PRO A 132 -10.37 -2.65 5.29
C PRO A 132 -10.13 -2.92 3.81
N LEU A 133 -8.96 -3.43 3.50
CA LEU A 133 -8.63 -3.97 2.19
C LEU A 133 -8.84 -5.47 2.21
N ILE A 134 -9.72 -5.98 1.35
CA ILE A 134 -10.09 -7.38 1.29
C ILE A 134 -9.65 -7.95 -0.06
N ILE A 135 -8.92 -9.07 -0.02
CA ILE A 135 -8.49 -9.76 -1.24
C ILE A 135 -8.80 -11.24 -1.08
N ASP A 136 -9.45 -11.82 -2.08
CA ASP A 136 -9.75 -13.25 -2.14
C ASP A 136 -8.68 -13.95 -2.97
N TYR A 137 -8.08 -14.98 -2.41
CA TYR A 137 -7.07 -15.81 -3.07
C TYR A 137 -7.62 -17.21 -3.30
N GLU A 138 -7.40 -17.73 -4.50
CA GLU A 138 -7.74 -19.11 -4.84
C GLU A 138 -6.61 -20.03 -4.37
N HIS A 139 -6.58 -20.28 -3.06
CA HIS A 139 -5.52 -21.06 -2.41
C HIS A 139 -6.11 -21.97 -1.34
N GLU A 140 -5.71 -23.24 -1.34
CA GLU A 140 -6.06 -24.18 -0.29
C GLU A 140 -4.97 -24.19 0.78
N LEU A 141 -5.39 -24.17 2.05
CA LEU A 141 -4.49 -24.23 3.20
C LEU A 141 -4.13 -25.67 3.56
#